data_0b6bf811c5b788bd11d7fde93d8c2920
#
_entry.id   0b6bf811c5b788bd11d7fde93d8c2920
#
_cell.length_a   1.000
_cell.length_b   1.000
_cell.length_c   1.000
_cell.angle_alpha   90.00
_cell.angle_beta   90.00
_cell.angle_gamma   90.00
#
_symmetry.space_group_name_H-M   'P 1'
#
loop_
_entity.id
_entity.type
_entity.pdbx_description
1 polymer ?
#
loop_
_entity_poly.entity_id
_entity_poly.type
_entity_poly.pdbx_seq_one_letter_code
_entity_poly.pdbx_strand_id
1 'polypeptide(L)'
;MGEIKHVSIDTPIEEILNILDEDAGLIIDNFLSDQNLESIQNDLKPYLNVTRNGQDEFTGFETKRVGALMARSKSCQDLALDPLINEMADSFLGPHCESYQLHFTSAIQIGPGESSQILHRDRGVWGGYIPRKIETQFSTVWAINDFTKENGATQVVPGSHKWHKDREPLPEEIAYAEMKAGCLLYTSPSPRDRG
;
A
#
# COMPACT_ATOMS: atom_id res chain seq x y z
N MET A 1 21.00 2.81 -2.11
CA MET A 1 19.65 2.44 -2.55
C MET A 1 18.78 2.60 -1.32
N GLY A 2 17.63 3.27 -1.45
CA GLY A 2 16.68 3.38 -0.32
C GLY A 2 16.34 1.98 0.19
N GLU A 3 16.07 1.87 1.47
CA GLU A 3 15.71 0.62 2.13
C GLU A 3 14.40 0.81 2.90
N ILE A 4 13.51 -0.17 2.83
CA ILE A 4 12.27 -0.21 3.61
C ILE A 4 12.51 -1.15 4.77
N LYS A 5 12.17 -0.70 5.98
CA LYS A 5 12.31 -1.53 7.20
C LYS A 5 11.29 -2.66 7.19
N HIS A 6 11.75 -3.86 7.56
CA HIS A 6 10.92 -5.03 7.81
C HIS A 6 10.76 -5.24 9.31
N VAL A 7 9.54 -5.54 9.73
CA VAL A 7 9.21 -5.83 11.13
C VAL A 7 8.36 -7.10 11.24
N SER A 8 8.35 -7.70 12.42
CA SER A 8 7.45 -8.82 12.74
C SER A 8 6.06 -8.31 13.07
N ILE A 9 5.04 -9.18 12.93
CA ILE A 9 3.68 -8.93 13.39
C ILE A 9 3.60 -8.68 14.91
N ASP A 10 4.57 -9.19 15.67
CA ASP A 10 4.66 -9.01 17.13
C ASP A 10 5.38 -7.70 17.53
N THR A 11 5.80 -6.88 16.57
CA THR A 11 6.46 -5.59 16.86
C THR A 11 5.51 -4.65 17.56
N PRO A 12 5.92 -4.04 18.69
CA PRO A 12 5.07 -3.09 19.40
C PRO A 12 4.58 -1.95 18.50
N ILE A 13 3.31 -1.58 18.64
CA ILE A 13 2.71 -0.54 17.79
C ILE A 13 3.45 0.80 17.86
N GLU A 14 3.99 1.15 19.04
CA GLU A 14 4.79 2.37 19.22
C GLU A 14 6.05 2.37 18.33
N GLU A 15 6.70 1.20 18.17
CA GLU A 15 7.86 1.06 17.29
C GLU A 15 7.44 1.19 15.81
N ILE A 16 6.32 0.57 15.43
CA ILE A 16 5.73 0.72 14.09
C ILE A 16 5.45 2.20 13.78
N LEU A 17 4.80 2.91 14.71
CA LEU A 17 4.47 4.32 14.54
C LEU A 17 5.73 5.21 14.43
N ASN A 18 6.77 4.91 15.20
CA ASN A 18 8.05 5.61 15.10
C ASN A 18 8.70 5.42 13.72
N ILE A 19 8.68 4.19 13.18
CA ILE A 19 9.19 3.93 11.83
C ILE A 19 8.36 4.69 10.79
N LEU A 20 7.04 4.73 10.94
CA LEU A 20 6.17 5.47 10.04
C LEU A 20 6.40 6.99 10.10
N ASP A 21 6.66 7.53 11.28
CA ASP A 21 7.03 8.95 11.41
C ASP A 21 8.39 9.24 10.76
N GLU A 22 9.34 8.32 10.81
CA GLU A 22 10.65 8.50 10.18
C GLU A 22 10.63 8.32 8.67
N ASP A 23 10.07 7.20 8.20
CA ASP A 23 10.23 6.68 6.84
C ASP A 23 8.94 6.76 6.02
N ALA A 24 7.77 6.90 6.68
CA ALA A 24 6.44 6.86 6.07
C ALA A 24 6.10 5.55 5.34
N GLY A 25 6.83 4.49 5.65
CA GLY A 25 6.55 3.16 5.11
C GLY A 25 7.36 2.08 5.81
N LEU A 26 6.77 0.91 5.95
CA LEU A 26 7.42 -0.30 6.47
C LEU A 26 6.73 -1.56 5.94
N ILE A 27 7.38 -2.69 6.06
CA ILE A 27 6.82 -4.00 5.72
C ILE A 27 6.66 -4.81 7.02
N ILE A 28 5.45 -5.36 7.23
CA ILE A 28 5.19 -6.34 8.27
C ILE A 28 5.26 -7.72 7.63
N ASP A 29 6.22 -8.52 8.05
CA ASP A 29 6.47 -9.84 7.48
C ASP A 29 5.46 -10.87 7.99
N ASN A 30 5.08 -11.80 7.10
CA ASN A 30 4.25 -12.96 7.42
C ASN A 30 2.92 -12.62 8.13
N PHE A 31 2.28 -11.54 7.72
CA PHE A 31 1.00 -11.10 8.30
C PHE A 31 -0.13 -12.10 7.99
N LEU A 32 -0.18 -12.63 6.77
CA LEU A 32 -1.19 -13.57 6.33
C LEU A 32 -0.66 -15.00 6.37
N SER A 33 -1.49 -15.92 6.83
CA SER A 33 -1.25 -17.36 6.68
C SER A 33 -1.48 -17.82 5.23
N ASP A 34 -0.93 -18.97 4.87
CA ASP A 34 -1.19 -19.61 3.56
C ASP A 34 -2.69 -19.81 3.31
N GLN A 35 -3.45 -20.16 4.34
CA GLN A 35 -4.90 -20.30 4.24
C GLN A 35 -5.61 -18.99 3.92
N ASN A 36 -5.18 -17.87 4.52
CA ASN A 36 -5.72 -16.54 4.20
C ASN A 36 -5.40 -16.16 2.75
N LEU A 37 -4.17 -16.41 2.31
CA LEU A 37 -3.74 -16.16 0.93
C LEU A 37 -4.57 -16.93 -0.07
N GLU A 38 -4.75 -18.25 0.15
CA GLU A 38 -5.57 -19.10 -0.71
C GLU A 38 -7.02 -18.60 -0.76
N SER A 39 -7.59 -18.23 0.38
CA SER A 39 -8.96 -17.72 0.46
C SER A 39 -9.13 -16.44 -0.33
N ILE A 40 -8.20 -15.47 -0.19
CA ILE A 40 -8.22 -14.21 -0.94
C ILE A 40 -8.08 -14.47 -2.44
N GLN A 41 -7.14 -15.34 -2.85
CA GLN A 41 -6.95 -15.69 -4.25
C GLN A 41 -8.22 -16.31 -4.87
N ASN A 42 -8.88 -17.21 -4.14
CA ASN A 42 -10.12 -17.84 -4.58
C ASN A 42 -11.27 -16.84 -4.69
N ASP A 43 -11.42 -15.92 -3.73
CA ASP A 43 -12.43 -14.87 -3.76
C ASP A 43 -12.24 -13.92 -4.96
N LEU A 44 -11.00 -13.56 -5.28
CA LEU A 44 -10.70 -12.55 -6.29
C LEU A 44 -10.59 -13.11 -7.71
N LYS A 45 -10.23 -14.39 -7.87
CA LYS A 45 -10.02 -15.05 -9.17
C LYS A 45 -11.18 -14.88 -10.17
N PRO A 46 -12.47 -15.05 -9.80
CA PRO A 46 -13.58 -14.88 -10.72
C PRO A 46 -13.63 -13.46 -11.31
N TYR A 47 -13.33 -12.46 -10.51
CA TYR A 47 -13.37 -11.06 -10.93
C TYR A 47 -12.15 -10.69 -11.79
N LEU A 48 -10.96 -11.12 -11.41
CA LEU A 48 -9.73 -10.91 -12.19
C LEU A 48 -9.81 -11.55 -13.56
N ASN A 49 -10.45 -12.70 -13.70
CA ASN A 49 -10.61 -13.40 -14.98
C ASN A 49 -11.44 -12.63 -16.00
N VAL A 50 -12.41 -11.83 -15.56
CA VAL A 50 -13.32 -11.08 -16.44
C VAL A 50 -13.00 -9.60 -16.55
N THR A 51 -12.14 -9.09 -15.67
CA THR A 51 -11.73 -7.67 -15.68
C THR A 51 -10.79 -7.42 -16.85
N ARG A 52 -11.05 -6.34 -17.57
CA ARG A 52 -10.17 -5.85 -18.65
C ARG A 52 -8.97 -5.10 -18.07
N ASN A 53 -7.91 -5.06 -18.83
CA ASN A 53 -6.75 -4.22 -18.53
C ASN A 53 -7.12 -2.73 -18.52
N GLY A 54 -6.30 -1.92 -17.87
CA GLY A 54 -6.40 -0.47 -17.89
C GLY A 54 -6.25 0.12 -19.30
N GLN A 55 -6.53 1.42 -19.43
CA GLN A 55 -6.58 2.08 -20.74
C GLN A 55 -5.60 3.27 -20.84
N ASP A 56 -4.84 3.53 -19.83
CA ASP A 56 -3.88 4.64 -19.76
C ASP A 56 -2.63 4.24 -18.95
N GLU A 57 -1.62 5.07 -18.97
CA GLU A 57 -0.33 4.85 -18.29
C GLU A 57 -0.49 4.76 -16.75
N PHE A 58 -1.50 5.38 -16.17
CA PHE A 58 -1.71 5.34 -14.73
C PHE A 58 -2.43 4.06 -14.29
N THR A 59 -3.42 3.62 -15.06
CA THR A 59 -4.17 2.38 -14.77
C THR A 59 -3.45 1.13 -15.24
N GLY A 60 -2.52 1.27 -16.19
CA GLY A 60 -1.65 0.23 -16.75
C GLY A 60 -2.31 -0.55 -17.88
N PHE A 61 -1.67 -0.60 -19.05
CA PHE A 61 -2.20 -1.28 -20.23
C PHE A 61 -2.21 -2.81 -20.11
N GLU A 62 -1.32 -3.36 -19.28
CA GLU A 62 -1.26 -4.79 -18.96
C GLU A 62 -1.66 -5.07 -17.50
N THR A 63 -2.37 -4.15 -16.85
CA THR A 63 -2.75 -4.24 -15.45
C THR A 63 -4.26 -4.34 -15.28
N LYS A 64 -4.72 -5.29 -14.49
CA LYS A 64 -6.13 -5.43 -14.11
C LYS A 64 -6.36 -4.86 -12.72
N ARG A 65 -7.47 -4.14 -12.54
CA ARG A 65 -7.85 -3.53 -11.26
C ARG A 65 -9.29 -3.89 -10.91
N VAL A 66 -9.47 -4.61 -9.80
CA VAL A 66 -10.77 -5.04 -9.29
C VAL A 66 -11.08 -4.23 -8.03
N GLY A 67 -11.95 -3.25 -8.13
CA GLY A 67 -12.38 -2.42 -7.01
C GLY A 67 -13.51 -3.04 -6.18
N ALA A 68 -13.97 -2.31 -5.17
CA ALA A 68 -15.09 -2.66 -4.30
C ALA A 68 -14.93 -4.05 -3.64
N LEU A 69 -13.75 -4.34 -3.08
CA LEU A 69 -13.44 -5.65 -2.51
C LEU A 69 -14.37 -6.04 -1.36
N MET A 70 -14.87 -5.06 -0.62
CA MET A 70 -15.82 -5.30 0.47
C MET A 70 -17.14 -5.94 0.01
N ALA A 71 -17.53 -5.72 -1.24
CA ALA A 71 -18.71 -6.35 -1.84
C ALA A 71 -18.40 -7.68 -2.55
N ARG A 72 -17.12 -8.05 -2.69
CA ARG A 72 -16.67 -9.15 -3.55
C ARG A 72 -15.92 -10.26 -2.83
N SER A 73 -15.33 -9.97 -1.68
CA SER A 73 -14.48 -10.90 -0.97
C SER A 73 -14.73 -10.82 0.54
N LYS A 74 -15.17 -11.93 1.11
CA LYS A 74 -15.30 -12.06 2.56
C LYS A 74 -13.93 -11.99 3.23
N SER A 75 -12.91 -12.60 2.62
CA SER A 75 -11.55 -12.58 3.12
C SER A 75 -11.00 -11.14 3.19
N CYS A 76 -11.29 -10.30 2.18
CA CYS A 76 -10.89 -8.87 2.22
C CYS A 76 -11.68 -8.07 3.29
N GLN A 77 -12.93 -8.43 3.58
CA GLN A 77 -13.66 -7.83 4.70
C GLN A 77 -12.97 -8.14 6.03
N ASP A 78 -12.53 -9.38 6.22
CA ASP A 78 -11.85 -9.80 7.43
C ASP A 78 -10.51 -9.05 7.62
N LEU A 79 -9.76 -8.80 6.53
CA LEU A 79 -8.57 -7.94 6.57
C LEU A 79 -8.88 -6.50 6.98
N ALA A 80 -9.96 -5.92 6.45
CA ALA A 80 -10.36 -4.56 6.79
C ALA A 80 -10.81 -4.43 8.26
N LEU A 81 -11.19 -5.54 8.88
CA LEU A 81 -11.61 -5.60 10.28
C LEU A 81 -10.51 -6.15 11.21
N ASP A 82 -9.31 -6.40 10.68
CA ASP A 82 -8.20 -6.90 11.47
C ASP A 82 -7.88 -5.92 12.63
N PRO A 83 -7.76 -6.41 13.88
CA PRO A 83 -7.55 -5.56 15.05
C PRO A 83 -6.29 -4.71 14.96
N LEU A 84 -5.17 -5.27 14.47
CA LEU A 84 -3.91 -4.52 14.35
C LEU A 84 -4.04 -3.39 13.33
N ILE A 85 -4.69 -3.67 12.18
CA ILE A 85 -4.92 -2.65 11.15
C ILE A 85 -5.77 -1.51 11.69
N ASN A 86 -6.82 -1.82 12.45
CA ASN A 86 -7.67 -0.78 13.04
C ASN A 86 -6.95 0.00 14.14
N GLU A 87 -6.16 -0.66 14.98
CA GLU A 87 -5.34 0.01 16.00
C GLU A 87 -4.30 0.96 15.36
N MET A 88 -3.67 0.53 14.27
CA MET A 88 -2.77 1.38 13.49
C MET A 88 -3.51 2.58 12.89
N ALA A 89 -4.72 2.36 12.36
CA ALA A 89 -5.55 3.44 11.82
C ALA A 89 -5.95 4.45 12.89
N ASP A 90 -6.40 3.98 14.04
CA ASP A 90 -6.76 4.82 15.18
C ASP A 90 -5.58 5.66 15.66
N SER A 91 -4.41 5.03 15.78
CA SER A 91 -3.20 5.70 16.25
C SER A 91 -2.67 6.73 15.25
N PHE A 92 -2.77 6.44 13.95
CA PHE A 92 -2.23 7.29 12.89
C PHE A 92 -3.19 8.42 12.47
N LEU A 93 -4.48 8.13 12.31
CA LEU A 93 -5.47 9.08 11.83
C LEU A 93 -6.21 9.81 12.96
N GLY A 94 -6.45 9.14 14.09
CA GLY A 94 -7.21 9.67 15.22
C GLY A 94 -6.76 11.05 15.72
N PRO A 95 -5.45 11.36 15.79
CA PRO A 95 -4.98 12.70 16.14
C PRO A 95 -5.39 13.81 15.15
N HIS A 96 -5.85 13.45 13.96
CA HIS A 96 -6.11 14.36 12.84
C HIS A 96 -7.58 14.47 12.45
N CYS A 97 -8.47 13.61 12.96
CA CYS A 97 -9.88 13.59 12.61
C CYS A 97 -10.76 13.02 13.76
N GLU A 98 -12.04 13.36 13.75
CA GLU A 98 -13.02 12.77 14.68
C GLU A 98 -13.43 11.35 14.29
N SER A 99 -13.39 11.06 12.99
CA SER A 99 -13.68 9.74 12.43
C SER A 99 -13.04 9.57 11.07
N TYR A 100 -12.77 8.33 10.71
CA TYR A 100 -12.26 7.96 9.38
C TYR A 100 -13.09 6.80 8.83
N GLN A 101 -12.92 6.51 7.55
CA GLN A 101 -13.63 5.44 6.88
C GLN A 101 -12.72 4.73 5.88
N LEU A 102 -13.05 3.48 5.57
CA LEU A 102 -12.44 2.78 4.46
C LEU A 102 -12.81 3.49 3.15
N HIS A 103 -11.83 4.11 2.50
CA HIS A 103 -12.05 4.96 1.33
C HIS A 103 -12.06 4.16 0.03
N PHE A 104 -11.04 3.34 -0.18
CA PHE A 104 -10.82 2.67 -1.45
C PHE A 104 -10.24 1.27 -1.23
N THR A 105 -10.69 0.31 -2.03
CA THR A 105 -10.15 -1.06 -2.03
C THR A 105 -9.98 -1.55 -3.46
N SER A 106 -8.82 -2.11 -3.78
CA SER A 106 -8.53 -2.64 -5.11
C SER A 106 -7.58 -3.84 -5.05
N ALA A 107 -7.90 -4.88 -5.79
CA ALA A 107 -6.94 -5.90 -6.16
C ALA A 107 -6.30 -5.49 -7.49
N ILE A 108 -4.98 -5.45 -7.52
CA ILE A 108 -4.19 -5.02 -8.67
C ILE A 108 -3.38 -6.23 -9.14
N GLN A 109 -3.56 -6.62 -10.39
CA GLN A 109 -2.78 -7.68 -11.02
C GLN A 109 -1.99 -7.07 -12.19
N ILE A 110 -0.69 -6.92 -11.98
CA ILE A 110 0.25 -6.43 -12.97
C ILE A 110 0.61 -7.59 -13.91
N GLY A 111 0.47 -7.39 -15.20
CA GLY A 111 0.81 -8.36 -16.22
C GLY A 111 2.23 -8.20 -16.75
N PRO A 112 2.75 -9.20 -17.48
CA PRO A 112 4.08 -9.14 -18.07
C PRO A 112 4.22 -7.98 -19.04
N GLY A 113 5.31 -7.21 -18.92
CA GLY A 113 5.60 -6.10 -19.81
C GLY A 113 4.94 -4.77 -19.42
N GLU A 114 4.25 -4.72 -18.29
CA GLU A 114 3.69 -3.45 -17.80
C GLU A 114 4.79 -2.45 -17.42
N SER A 115 4.56 -1.19 -17.74
CA SER A 115 5.46 -0.11 -17.38
C SER A 115 5.24 0.36 -15.94
N SER A 116 6.30 0.88 -15.31
CA SER A 116 6.16 1.50 -13.98
C SER A 116 5.31 2.76 -14.06
N GLN A 117 4.42 2.94 -13.09
CA GLN A 117 3.72 4.22 -12.90
C GLN A 117 4.70 5.36 -12.61
N ILE A 118 4.28 6.59 -12.85
CA ILE A 118 5.01 7.77 -12.40
C ILE A 118 5.00 7.82 -10.86
N LEU A 119 6.13 8.19 -10.25
CA LEU A 119 6.17 8.44 -8.81
C LEU A 119 5.19 9.55 -8.43
N HIS A 120 4.27 9.26 -7.54
CA HIS A 120 3.23 10.17 -7.11
C HIS A 120 3.08 10.14 -5.58
N ARG A 121 2.26 11.00 -5.05
CA ARG A 121 1.85 11.01 -3.65
C ARG A 121 0.35 10.79 -3.60
N ASP A 122 -0.12 9.76 -2.93
CA ASP A 122 -1.55 9.45 -2.77
C ASP A 122 -2.34 10.62 -2.18
N ARG A 123 -1.69 11.39 -1.34
CA ARG A 123 -2.24 12.64 -0.81
C ARG A 123 -2.75 13.61 -1.90
N GLY A 124 -2.31 13.45 -3.14
CA GLY A 124 -2.74 14.27 -4.27
C GLY A 124 -4.26 14.29 -4.49
N VAL A 125 -4.97 13.22 -4.12
CA VAL A 125 -6.44 13.13 -4.22
C VAL A 125 -7.17 14.17 -3.35
N TRP A 126 -6.52 14.66 -2.30
CA TRP A 126 -7.06 15.69 -1.39
C TRP A 126 -6.76 17.12 -1.85
N GLY A 127 -6.16 17.30 -3.02
CA GLY A 127 -5.70 18.60 -3.52
C GLY A 127 -4.64 19.22 -2.61
N GLY A 128 -4.41 20.51 -2.75
CA GLY A 128 -3.45 21.24 -1.94
C GLY A 128 -4.01 21.92 -0.69
N TYR A 129 -5.28 21.68 -0.37
CA TYR A 129 -6.01 22.47 0.64
C TYR A 129 -5.73 22.05 2.08
N ILE A 130 -5.43 20.78 2.32
CA ILE A 130 -5.19 20.26 3.66
C ILE A 130 -3.70 20.47 4.02
N PRO A 131 -3.40 21.12 5.17
CA PRO A 131 -2.02 21.29 5.61
C PRO A 131 -1.26 19.97 5.70
N ARG A 132 0.00 19.94 5.26
CA ARG A 132 0.82 18.69 5.21
C ARG A 132 1.05 18.03 6.57
N LYS A 133 0.89 18.76 7.66
CA LYS A 133 0.97 18.22 9.03
C LYS A 133 -0.25 17.41 9.47
N ILE A 134 -1.32 17.41 8.66
CA ILE A 134 -2.54 16.65 8.93
C ILE A 134 -2.47 15.39 8.09
N GLU A 135 -2.46 14.23 8.73
CA GLU A 135 -2.52 12.95 8.02
C GLU A 135 -3.97 12.69 7.57
N THR A 136 -4.12 12.46 6.28
CA THR A 136 -5.45 12.36 5.64
C THR A 136 -5.85 10.94 5.30
N GLN A 137 -4.89 10.05 5.20
CA GLN A 137 -5.10 8.64 4.87
C GLN A 137 -3.87 7.82 5.25
N PHE A 138 -4.01 6.52 5.31
CA PHE A 138 -2.93 5.57 5.17
C PHE A 138 -3.34 4.45 4.22
N SER A 139 -2.37 3.74 3.69
CA SER A 139 -2.60 2.66 2.75
C SER A 139 -1.92 1.38 3.21
N THR A 140 -2.59 0.26 2.96
CA THR A 140 -2.03 -1.08 3.17
C THR A 140 -2.01 -1.80 1.83
N VAL A 141 -0.85 -2.32 1.44
CA VAL A 141 -0.66 -3.11 0.23
C VAL A 141 -0.29 -4.54 0.63
N TRP A 142 -1.15 -5.47 0.31
CA TRP A 142 -1.05 -6.88 0.70
C TRP A 142 -0.42 -7.70 -0.42
N ALA A 143 0.70 -8.34 -0.15
CA ALA A 143 1.36 -9.22 -1.11
C ALA A 143 0.63 -10.55 -1.22
N ILE A 144 -0.19 -10.72 -2.25
CA ILE A 144 -0.93 -11.98 -2.51
C ILE A 144 -0.05 -13.00 -3.26
N ASN A 145 1.04 -12.55 -3.83
CA ASN A 145 2.18 -13.32 -4.35
C ASN A 145 3.46 -12.61 -3.97
N ASP A 146 4.62 -13.24 -4.17
CA ASP A 146 5.90 -12.59 -3.93
C ASP A 146 6.02 -11.30 -4.75
N PHE A 147 6.46 -10.22 -4.11
CA PHE A 147 6.82 -8.98 -4.77
C PHE A 147 8.34 -8.96 -4.95
N THR A 148 8.78 -8.82 -6.19
CA THR A 148 10.19 -8.67 -6.55
C THR A 148 10.34 -7.48 -7.49
N LYS A 149 11.53 -6.95 -7.59
CA LYS A 149 11.83 -5.88 -8.52
C LYS A 149 11.44 -6.23 -9.97
N GLU A 150 11.62 -7.51 -10.35
CA GLU A 150 11.35 -8.00 -11.69
C GLU A 150 9.86 -8.11 -12.01
N ASN A 151 9.00 -8.31 -11.00
CA ASN A 151 7.55 -8.47 -11.20
C ASN A 151 6.73 -7.25 -10.78
N GLY A 152 7.39 -6.09 -10.53
CA GLY A 152 6.71 -4.83 -10.27
C GLY A 152 6.47 -4.53 -8.80
N ALA A 153 7.39 -4.93 -7.90
CA ALA A 153 7.34 -4.49 -6.50
C ALA A 153 7.16 -2.98 -6.39
N THR A 154 6.26 -2.56 -5.50
CA THR A 154 5.97 -1.14 -5.25
C THR A 154 7.25 -0.38 -4.94
N GLN A 155 7.47 0.75 -5.63
CA GLN A 155 8.59 1.63 -5.36
C GLN A 155 8.18 2.70 -4.35
N VAL A 156 8.96 2.83 -3.29
CA VAL A 156 8.72 3.78 -2.20
C VAL A 156 9.97 4.64 -2.01
N VAL A 157 9.79 5.88 -1.62
CA VAL A 157 10.91 6.78 -1.28
C VAL A 157 10.84 7.09 0.22
N PRO A 158 11.51 6.29 1.08
CA PRO A 158 11.45 6.46 2.53
C PRO A 158 11.83 7.88 2.96
N GLY A 159 11.13 8.43 3.95
CA GLY A 159 11.37 9.78 4.47
C GLY A 159 10.92 10.92 3.56
N SER A 160 10.45 10.65 2.33
CA SER A 160 10.08 11.69 1.37
C SER A 160 8.85 12.52 1.78
N HIS A 161 8.06 12.06 2.74
CA HIS A 161 6.95 12.81 3.32
C HIS A 161 7.41 14.11 4.01
N LYS A 162 8.65 14.15 4.52
CA LYS A 162 9.29 15.31 5.16
C LYS A 162 9.90 16.28 4.15
N TRP A 163 10.00 15.91 2.87
CA TRP A 163 10.67 16.72 1.86
C TRP A 163 9.82 17.88 1.37
N HIS A 164 10.50 18.90 0.84
CA HIS A 164 9.81 19.94 0.09
C HIS A 164 9.07 19.34 -1.11
N LYS A 165 7.90 19.89 -1.43
CA LYS A 165 7.01 19.35 -2.47
C LYS A 165 7.66 19.18 -3.85
N ASP A 166 8.61 20.07 -4.18
CA ASP A 166 9.27 20.13 -5.50
C ASP A 166 10.56 19.29 -5.56
N ARG A 167 10.94 18.62 -4.44
CA ARG A 167 12.12 17.74 -4.44
C ARG A 167 11.80 16.44 -5.13
N GLU A 168 12.55 16.14 -6.20
CA GLU A 168 12.52 14.83 -6.86
C GLU A 168 13.53 13.88 -6.20
N PRO A 169 13.22 12.58 -6.07
CA PRO A 169 14.15 11.61 -5.54
C PRO A 169 15.26 11.29 -6.55
N LEU A 170 16.45 11.03 -6.03
CA LEU A 170 17.52 10.41 -6.80
C LEU A 170 17.25 8.89 -6.94
N PRO A 171 17.75 8.23 -7.99
CA PRO A 171 17.55 6.80 -8.18
C PRO A 171 17.96 5.93 -6.98
N GLU A 172 19.01 6.31 -6.26
CA GLU A 172 19.50 5.62 -5.06
C GLU A 172 18.63 5.81 -3.83
N GLU A 173 17.71 6.77 -3.82
CA GLU A 173 16.76 7.02 -2.73
C GLU A 173 15.47 6.19 -2.89
N ILE A 174 15.27 5.59 -4.06
CA ILE A 174 14.13 4.75 -4.34
C ILE A 174 14.38 3.34 -3.79
N ALA A 175 13.46 2.85 -2.98
CA ALA A 175 13.43 1.49 -2.47
C ALA A 175 12.34 0.69 -3.20
N TYR A 176 12.62 -0.59 -3.43
CA TYR A 176 11.61 -1.55 -3.89
C TYR A 176 11.06 -2.30 -2.68
N ALA A 177 9.75 -2.32 -2.50
CA ALA A 177 9.08 -3.10 -1.46
C ALA A 177 9.07 -4.58 -1.84
N GLU A 178 10.27 -5.19 -1.90
CA GLU A 178 10.40 -6.62 -2.15
C GLU A 178 9.97 -7.38 -0.90
N MET A 179 8.98 -8.24 -1.04
CA MET A 179 8.43 -8.97 0.09
C MET A 179 7.79 -10.28 -0.36
N LYS A 180 7.72 -11.25 0.54
CA LYS A 180 7.07 -12.53 0.31
C LYS A 180 5.55 -12.39 0.31
N ALA A 181 4.89 -13.35 -0.34
CA ALA A 181 3.45 -13.51 -0.19
C ALA A 181 3.08 -13.59 1.29
N GLY A 182 2.01 -12.92 1.68
CA GLY A 182 1.57 -12.82 3.07
C GLY A 182 2.12 -11.62 3.84
N CYS A 183 3.07 -10.88 3.30
CA CYS A 183 3.54 -9.64 3.91
C CYS A 183 2.60 -8.46 3.61
N LEU A 184 2.68 -7.45 4.46
CA LEU A 184 1.92 -6.22 4.37
C LEU A 184 2.87 -5.03 4.27
N LEU A 185 2.84 -4.30 3.18
CA LEU A 185 3.43 -2.97 3.09
C LEU A 185 2.43 -1.95 3.64
N TYR A 186 2.84 -1.22 4.65
CA TYR A 186 2.12 -0.07 5.18
C TYR A 186 2.78 1.22 4.69
N THR A 187 1.99 2.16 4.19
CA THR A 187 2.48 3.48 3.77
C THR A 187 1.59 4.60 4.29
N SER A 188 2.20 5.69 4.75
CA SER A 188 1.49 6.96 4.91
C SER A 188 1.32 7.64 3.55
N PRO A 189 0.36 8.58 3.37
CA PRO A 189 0.04 9.13 2.05
C PRO A 189 1.14 10.00 1.42
N SER A 190 2.30 10.01 2.01
CA SER A 190 3.32 10.97 1.66
C SER A 190 4.62 10.42 1.10
N PRO A 191 5.01 9.15 1.24
CA PRO A 191 6.08 8.64 0.39
C PRO A 191 5.60 8.69 -1.06
N ARG A 192 6.52 9.05 -1.96
CA ARG A 192 6.25 8.86 -3.38
C ARG A 192 6.30 7.37 -3.66
N ASP A 193 5.27 6.84 -4.24
CA ASP A 193 5.22 5.44 -4.62
C ASP A 193 4.99 5.25 -6.12
N ARG A 194 5.28 4.06 -6.58
CA ARG A 194 4.90 3.53 -7.88
C ARG A 194 4.33 2.14 -7.62
N GLY A 195 3.05 1.99 -7.83
CA GLY A 195 2.41 0.69 -7.83
C GLY A 195 2.48 0.03 -9.20
#